data_386392dd81b4d6c53d8515b1f900c0b7
#
_entry.id   386392dd81b4d6c53d8515b1f900c0b7
#
_cell.length_a   1.000
_cell.length_b   1.000
_cell.length_c   1.000
_cell.angle_alpha   90.00
_cell.angle_beta   90.00
_cell.angle_gamma   90.00
#
_symmetry.space_group_name_H-M   'P 1'
#
loop_
_entity.id
_entity.type
_entity.pdbx_description
1 polymer ?
#
loop_
_entity_poly.entity_id
_entity_poly.type
_entity_poly.pdbx_seq_one_letter_code
_entity_poly.pdbx_strand_id
1 'polypeptide(L)'
;MQKRTFMAGLLASTMLAGASFAEVPWDGPTSGPTAAEGKSIVVLAGDLKNGGILGVTSGVEEAAEAIGWDVRVLDGAGSIQGRTAAIGQALALQPDGIVINGFDAVEQQAALEGVTGANIPMVAWHSGPVIGCDAPGGIFANVSTDAMTVSEVAAEWSLEDAKAKGEDIGVVIFTDSTYQIAIDKADRLKEVVEAAGGKVLEYVDTPIADTSSRMGPLTTSLLQKYGESWTHALAINDLYFDFMGPALAAAGIDSASGPQAGSAGDGSEASFQRIRSENYQTITVAEPLNLQGWQLVDELNRAIQGEACSGYVTSPALVTKAGLEKIEGNSFDPDTPYREAYKAIWGK
;
A
#
# COMPACT_ATOMS: atom_id res chain seq x y z
N MET A 1 74.92 -28.09 7.25
CA MET A 1 73.63 -28.52 7.85
C MET A 1 72.60 -27.48 7.55
N GLN A 2 71.79 -27.71 6.51
CA GLN A 2 70.70 -26.78 6.09
C GLN A 2 69.40 -27.38 6.59
N LYS A 3 68.68 -26.58 7.45
CA LYS A 3 67.34 -26.92 7.90
C LYS A 3 66.34 -26.43 6.85
N ARG A 4 65.63 -27.33 6.22
CA ARG A 4 64.46 -27.02 5.36
C ARG A 4 63.23 -26.88 6.24
N THR A 5 62.66 -25.67 6.26
CA THR A 5 61.38 -25.40 6.91
C THR A 5 60.26 -25.70 5.89
N PHE A 6 59.38 -26.65 6.23
CA PHE A 6 58.16 -26.92 5.48
C PHE A 6 57.10 -25.93 5.91
N MET A 7 56.59 -25.16 4.95
CA MET A 7 55.48 -24.27 5.13
C MET A 7 54.20 -25.01 4.75
N ALA A 8 53.39 -25.37 5.74
CA ALA A 8 52.07 -25.99 5.53
C ALA A 8 51.08 -24.89 5.19
N GLY A 9 50.57 -24.90 3.96
CA GLY A 9 49.49 -24.03 3.53
C GLY A 9 48.16 -24.50 4.12
N LEU A 10 47.53 -23.64 4.93
CA LEU A 10 46.16 -23.81 5.40
C LEU A 10 45.23 -23.37 4.26
N LEU A 11 44.56 -24.32 3.63
CA LEU A 11 43.42 -24.04 2.76
C LEU A 11 42.23 -23.69 3.65
N ALA A 12 41.90 -22.40 3.73
CA ALA A 12 40.66 -21.93 4.32
C ALA A 12 39.52 -22.18 3.33
N SER A 13 38.75 -23.25 3.59
CA SER A 13 37.49 -23.48 2.91
C SER A 13 36.47 -22.45 3.42
N THR A 14 36.25 -21.41 2.67
CA THR A 14 35.10 -20.53 2.89
C THR A 14 33.82 -21.31 2.55
N MET A 15 33.17 -21.84 3.57
CA MET A 15 31.78 -22.26 3.45
C MET A 15 30.94 -20.98 3.15
N LEU A 16 30.45 -20.86 1.93
CA LEU A 16 29.30 -19.99 1.67
C LEU A 16 28.13 -20.62 2.45
N ALA A 17 27.86 -20.06 3.63
CA ALA A 17 26.61 -20.27 4.29
C ALA A 17 25.55 -19.59 3.38
N GLY A 18 24.80 -20.41 2.65
CA GLY A 18 23.59 -19.96 1.98
C GLY A 18 22.71 -19.33 3.05
N ALA A 19 22.40 -18.06 2.89
CA ALA A 19 21.39 -17.40 3.70
C ALA A 19 20.07 -18.14 3.45
N SER A 20 19.75 -19.08 4.32
CA SER A 20 18.42 -19.62 4.46
C SER A 20 17.57 -18.41 4.88
N PHE A 21 16.67 -17.94 4.03
CA PHE A 21 15.66 -17.00 4.48
C PHE A 21 14.87 -17.76 5.54
N ALA A 22 15.01 -17.36 6.80
CA ALA A 22 14.15 -17.85 7.85
C ALA A 22 12.74 -17.37 7.47
N GLU A 23 11.81 -18.31 7.35
CA GLU A 23 10.38 -18.06 7.28
C GLU A 23 10.04 -17.00 8.35
N VAL A 24 9.44 -15.88 7.94
CA VAL A 24 9.10 -14.83 8.89
C VAL A 24 7.97 -15.39 9.75
N PRO A 25 8.14 -15.49 11.08
CA PRO A 25 7.09 -16.03 11.93
C PRO A 25 5.81 -15.23 11.75
N TRP A 26 4.66 -15.93 11.73
CA TRP A 26 3.36 -15.27 11.78
C TRP A 26 3.20 -14.49 13.09
N ASP A 27 2.95 -13.19 12.99
CA ASP A 27 2.78 -12.27 14.12
C ASP A 27 1.34 -11.75 14.28
N GLY A 28 0.44 -12.22 13.41
CA GLY A 28 -0.97 -11.86 13.43
C GLY A 28 -1.82 -12.74 14.36
N PRO A 29 -3.16 -12.70 14.21
CA PRO A 29 -4.08 -13.44 15.05
C PRO A 29 -3.83 -14.96 15.02
N THR A 30 -3.91 -15.59 16.20
CA THR A 30 -3.80 -17.05 16.36
C THR A 30 -5.10 -17.66 16.88
N SER A 31 -6.11 -16.84 17.15
CA SER A 31 -7.43 -17.28 17.62
C SER A 31 -8.53 -16.35 17.13
N GLY A 32 -9.72 -16.90 16.98
CA GLY A 32 -10.90 -16.19 16.52
C GLY A 32 -12.06 -17.14 16.31
N PRO A 33 -13.22 -16.65 15.83
CA PRO A 33 -14.37 -17.49 15.55
C PRO A 33 -14.14 -18.32 14.28
N THR A 34 -14.66 -19.53 14.25
CA THR A 34 -14.76 -20.30 13.01
C THR A 34 -15.55 -19.52 11.97
N ALA A 35 -15.33 -19.82 10.69
CA ALA A 35 -16.03 -19.11 9.62
C ALA A 35 -17.55 -19.28 9.74
N ALA A 36 -18.28 -18.17 9.73
CA ALA A 36 -19.74 -18.20 9.59
C ALA A 36 -20.11 -18.75 8.21
N GLU A 37 -21.10 -19.65 8.13
CA GLU A 37 -21.45 -20.30 6.88
C GLU A 37 -22.37 -19.44 6.00
N GLY A 38 -22.21 -19.57 4.66
CA GLY A 38 -23.16 -19.08 3.65
C GLY A 38 -23.37 -17.58 3.66
N LYS A 39 -22.32 -16.79 3.93
CA LYS A 39 -22.40 -15.34 3.95
C LYS A 39 -22.22 -14.73 2.57
N SER A 40 -22.90 -13.60 2.36
CA SER A 40 -22.78 -12.75 1.18
C SER A 40 -22.29 -11.37 1.62
N ILE A 41 -21.16 -10.93 1.07
CA ILE A 41 -20.57 -9.65 1.42
C ILE A 41 -20.41 -8.73 0.21
N VAL A 42 -20.33 -7.43 0.47
CA VAL A 42 -20.09 -6.42 -0.57
C VAL A 42 -18.78 -5.71 -0.30
N VAL A 43 -17.93 -5.63 -1.32
CA VAL A 43 -16.76 -4.74 -1.34
C VAL A 43 -17.16 -3.44 -2.03
N LEU A 44 -17.07 -2.34 -1.32
CA LEU A 44 -17.24 -0.98 -1.84
C LEU A 44 -15.85 -0.43 -2.18
N ALA A 45 -15.43 -0.56 -3.43
CA ALA A 45 -14.14 -0.05 -3.89
C ALA A 45 -14.22 1.45 -4.19
N GLY A 46 -13.30 2.24 -3.69
CA GLY A 46 -13.23 3.68 -3.95
C GLY A 46 -12.97 3.99 -5.42
N ASP A 47 -12.00 3.31 -6.02
CA ASP A 47 -11.68 3.35 -7.45
C ASP A 47 -10.83 2.13 -7.83
N LEU A 48 -11.36 1.21 -8.62
CA LEU A 48 -10.63 0.00 -9.07
C LEU A 48 -9.47 0.27 -10.04
N LYS A 49 -9.30 1.51 -10.49
CA LYS A 49 -8.08 1.89 -11.24
C LYS A 49 -6.86 2.05 -10.31
N ASN A 50 -7.09 2.26 -9.01
CA ASN A 50 -6.01 2.28 -8.02
C ASN A 50 -5.55 0.85 -7.76
N GLY A 51 -4.24 0.60 -7.95
CA GLY A 51 -3.66 -0.74 -7.81
C GLY A 51 -3.69 -1.28 -6.38
N GLY A 52 -3.64 -0.42 -5.36
CA GLY A 52 -3.78 -0.81 -3.94
C GLY A 52 -5.19 -1.31 -3.66
N ILE A 53 -6.22 -0.55 -4.05
CA ILE A 53 -7.63 -0.93 -3.91
C ILE A 53 -7.92 -2.24 -4.65
N LEU A 54 -7.38 -2.40 -5.86
CA LEU A 54 -7.53 -3.63 -6.65
C LEU A 54 -6.86 -4.82 -5.94
N GLY A 55 -5.64 -4.65 -5.42
CA GLY A 55 -4.90 -5.69 -4.71
C GLY A 55 -5.62 -6.17 -3.45
N VAL A 56 -6.12 -5.25 -2.63
CA VAL A 56 -6.92 -5.59 -1.43
C VAL A 56 -8.22 -6.28 -1.81
N THR A 57 -8.91 -5.80 -2.86
CA THR A 57 -10.13 -6.46 -3.38
C THR A 57 -9.85 -7.92 -3.74
N SER A 58 -8.76 -8.19 -4.46
CA SER A 58 -8.36 -9.56 -4.82
C SER A 58 -8.07 -10.42 -3.59
N GLY A 59 -7.45 -9.86 -2.55
CA GLY A 59 -7.21 -10.55 -1.28
C GLY A 59 -8.50 -10.87 -0.53
N VAL A 60 -9.50 -9.98 -0.57
CA VAL A 60 -10.83 -10.24 0.01
C VAL A 60 -11.53 -11.36 -0.76
N GLU A 61 -11.48 -11.35 -2.10
CA GLU A 61 -12.08 -12.40 -2.92
C GLU A 61 -11.42 -13.76 -2.65
N GLU A 62 -10.08 -13.84 -2.58
CA GLU A 62 -9.34 -15.06 -2.24
C GLU A 62 -9.74 -15.62 -0.85
N ALA A 63 -9.76 -14.75 0.16
CA ALA A 63 -10.09 -15.14 1.52
C ALA A 63 -11.55 -15.59 1.66
N ALA A 64 -12.48 -14.88 1.03
CA ALA A 64 -13.90 -15.21 1.01
C ALA A 64 -14.15 -16.56 0.32
N GLU A 65 -13.49 -16.83 -0.81
CA GLU A 65 -13.54 -18.13 -1.48
C GLU A 65 -13.07 -19.26 -0.56
N ALA A 66 -11.98 -19.04 0.19
CA ALA A 66 -11.44 -20.04 1.12
C ALA A 66 -12.42 -20.46 2.21
N ILE A 67 -13.38 -19.60 2.58
CA ILE A 67 -14.41 -19.88 3.60
C ILE A 67 -15.81 -20.10 3.04
N GLY A 68 -15.97 -20.01 1.69
CA GLY A 68 -17.23 -20.25 1.01
C GLY A 68 -18.24 -19.10 1.14
N TRP A 69 -17.75 -17.87 1.13
CA TRP A 69 -18.57 -16.66 1.09
C TRP A 69 -18.72 -16.12 -0.33
N ASP A 70 -19.89 -15.55 -0.63
CA ASP A 70 -20.13 -14.84 -1.88
C ASP A 70 -19.69 -13.38 -1.77
N VAL A 71 -18.94 -12.89 -2.76
CA VAL A 71 -18.45 -11.50 -2.81
C VAL A 71 -19.07 -10.79 -4.00
N ARG A 72 -19.53 -9.56 -3.77
CA ARG A 72 -19.89 -8.62 -4.83
C ARG A 72 -19.09 -7.34 -4.71
N VAL A 73 -18.37 -6.98 -5.76
CA VAL A 73 -17.60 -5.75 -5.83
C VAL A 73 -18.42 -4.65 -6.52
N LEU A 74 -18.48 -3.48 -5.91
CA LEU A 74 -19.11 -2.27 -6.45
C LEU A 74 -18.07 -1.14 -6.51
N ASP A 75 -17.83 -0.61 -7.72
CA ASP A 75 -16.83 0.42 -7.96
C ASP A 75 -17.42 1.82 -7.81
N GLY A 76 -16.83 2.65 -6.96
CA GLY A 76 -17.14 4.08 -6.79
C GLY A 76 -16.55 4.99 -7.87
N ALA A 77 -15.71 4.41 -8.77
CA ALA A 77 -15.10 5.09 -9.91
C ALA A 77 -14.41 6.43 -9.55
N GLY A 78 -13.78 6.51 -8.38
CA GLY A 78 -13.00 7.65 -7.91
C GLY A 78 -13.81 8.91 -7.55
N SER A 79 -15.14 8.82 -7.47
CA SER A 79 -15.99 10.00 -7.22
C SER A 79 -16.90 9.82 -6.01
N ILE A 80 -17.18 10.93 -5.31
CA ILE A 80 -18.14 10.96 -4.18
C ILE A 80 -19.50 10.42 -4.62
N GLN A 81 -20.01 10.86 -5.78
CA GLN A 81 -21.30 10.41 -6.31
C GLN A 81 -21.29 8.91 -6.65
N GLY A 82 -20.21 8.42 -7.22
CA GLY A 82 -20.04 6.98 -7.53
C GLY A 82 -20.05 6.14 -6.24
N ARG A 83 -19.28 6.56 -5.22
CA ARG A 83 -19.28 5.91 -3.90
C ARG A 83 -20.65 5.91 -3.25
N THR A 84 -21.35 7.06 -3.26
CA THR A 84 -22.73 7.16 -2.75
C THR A 84 -23.68 6.21 -3.48
N ALA A 85 -23.59 6.11 -4.81
CA ALA A 85 -24.40 5.19 -5.60
C ALA A 85 -24.07 3.71 -5.29
N ALA A 86 -22.79 3.38 -5.12
CA ALA A 86 -22.35 2.03 -4.75
C ALA A 86 -22.87 1.65 -3.35
N ILE A 87 -22.82 2.55 -2.37
CA ILE A 87 -23.38 2.34 -1.02
C ILE A 87 -24.88 2.08 -1.09
N GLY A 88 -25.63 2.85 -1.88
CA GLY A 88 -27.07 2.64 -2.07
C GLY A 88 -27.38 1.27 -2.72
N GLN A 89 -26.57 0.82 -3.67
CA GLN A 89 -26.69 -0.51 -4.26
C GLN A 89 -26.36 -1.61 -3.24
N ALA A 90 -25.31 -1.45 -2.44
CA ALA A 90 -24.95 -2.40 -1.39
C ALA A 90 -26.09 -2.57 -0.39
N LEU A 91 -26.69 -1.46 0.09
CA LEU A 91 -27.81 -1.50 1.00
C LEU A 91 -29.02 -2.26 0.40
N ALA A 92 -29.30 -2.08 -0.90
CA ALA A 92 -30.39 -2.79 -1.58
C ALA A 92 -30.13 -4.30 -1.71
N LEU A 93 -28.88 -4.74 -1.71
CA LEU A 93 -28.48 -6.15 -1.74
C LEU A 93 -28.66 -6.85 -0.38
N GLN A 94 -28.77 -6.09 0.72
CA GLN A 94 -28.87 -6.59 2.09
C GLN A 94 -27.79 -7.64 2.42
N PRO A 95 -26.48 -7.31 2.26
CA PRO A 95 -25.40 -8.26 2.52
C PRO A 95 -25.27 -8.54 4.03
N ASP A 96 -24.61 -9.64 4.38
CA ASP A 96 -24.26 -9.97 5.76
C ASP A 96 -23.15 -9.04 6.32
N GLY A 97 -22.37 -8.39 5.43
CA GLY A 97 -21.32 -7.46 5.81
C GLY A 97 -20.79 -6.65 4.63
N ILE A 98 -20.12 -5.55 4.94
CA ILE A 98 -19.55 -4.63 3.94
C ILE A 98 -18.07 -4.41 4.24
N VAL A 99 -17.26 -4.44 3.19
CA VAL A 99 -15.87 -3.98 3.18
C VAL A 99 -15.79 -2.64 2.47
N ILE A 100 -15.46 -1.57 3.18
CA ILE A 100 -15.14 -0.25 2.60
C ILE A 100 -13.67 -0.28 2.20
N ASN A 101 -13.37 -0.10 0.92
CA ASN A 101 -12.03 -0.26 0.40
C ASN A 101 -11.53 1.03 -0.28
N GLY A 102 -10.67 1.77 0.43
CA GLY A 102 -9.95 2.93 -0.12
C GLY A 102 -10.75 4.23 -0.17
N PHE A 103 -11.69 4.45 0.77
CA PHE A 103 -12.29 5.76 1.00
C PHE A 103 -12.74 5.94 2.46
N ASP A 104 -12.82 7.19 2.90
CA ASP A 104 -13.17 7.52 4.27
C ASP A 104 -14.67 7.34 4.54
N ALA A 105 -15.01 6.50 5.54
CA ALA A 105 -16.38 6.27 5.98
C ALA A 105 -17.02 7.54 6.56
N VAL A 106 -16.23 8.40 7.20
CA VAL A 106 -16.74 9.67 7.77
C VAL A 106 -17.13 10.63 6.65
N GLU A 107 -16.36 10.67 5.55
CA GLU A 107 -16.73 11.46 4.36
C GLU A 107 -18.05 11.00 3.75
N GLN A 108 -18.35 9.70 3.81
CA GLN A 108 -19.56 9.09 3.27
C GLN A 108 -20.63 8.81 4.33
N GLN A 109 -20.52 9.38 5.53
CA GLN A 109 -21.36 9.08 6.68
C GLN A 109 -22.86 9.17 6.35
N ALA A 110 -23.30 10.22 5.66
CA ALA A 110 -24.71 10.39 5.28
C ALA A 110 -25.24 9.26 4.39
N ALA A 111 -24.41 8.72 3.48
CA ALA A 111 -24.78 7.60 2.64
C ALA A 111 -24.78 6.27 3.43
N LEU A 112 -23.89 6.14 4.43
CA LEU A 112 -23.75 4.96 5.28
C LEU A 112 -24.77 4.87 6.42
N GLU A 113 -25.56 5.94 6.70
CA GLU A 113 -26.61 5.92 7.74
C GLU A 113 -27.60 4.77 7.54
N GLY A 114 -27.97 4.47 6.29
CA GLY A 114 -28.86 3.33 5.98
C GLY A 114 -28.23 1.97 6.31
N VAL A 115 -26.93 1.81 6.09
CA VAL A 115 -26.17 0.59 6.40
C VAL A 115 -26.09 0.39 7.91
N THR A 116 -25.72 1.45 8.64
CA THR A 116 -25.68 1.46 10.11
C THR A 116 -27.06 1.20 10.70
N GLY A 117 -28.12 1.83 10.16
CA GLY A 117 -29.51 1.62 10.59
C GLY A 117 -30.03 0.21 10.35
N ALA A 118 -29.49 -0.49 9.35
CA ALA A 118 -29.77 -1.90 9.07
C ALA A 118 -28.94 -2.87 9.93
N ASN A 119 -28.03 -2.35 10.77
CA ASN A 119 -27.06 -3.12 11.58
C ASN A 119 -26.19 -4.06 10.74
N ILE A 120 -25.83 -3.67 9.52
CA ILE A 120 -24.89 -4.41 8.68
C ILE A 120 -23.47 -4.06 9.15
N PRO A 121 -22.65 -5.02 9.61
CA PRO A 121 -21.29 -4.75 10.06
C PRO A 121 -20.41 -4.28 8.91
N MET A 122 -19.52 -3.33 9.22
CA MET A 122 -18.58 -2.74 8.26
C MET A 122 -17.16 -2.88 8.77
N VAL A 123 -16.27 -3.33 7.89
CA VAL A 123 -14.82 -3.23 8.04
C VAL A 123 -14.27 -2.35 6.91
N ALA A 124 -13.06 -1.82 7.08
CA ALA A 124 -12.52 -0.92 6.08
C ALA A 124 -11.01 -1.10 5.87
N TRP A 125 -10.56 -0.70 4.70
CA TRP A 125 -9.16 -0.50 4.36
C TRP A 125 -8.93 0.97 4.00
N HIS A 126 -7.92 1.60 4.65
CA HIS A 126 -7.58 3.01 4.47
C HIS A 126 -8.78 3.96 4.61
N SER A 127 -9.66 3.69 5.58
CA SER A 127 -10.81 4.54 5.87
C SER A 127 -10.50 5.54 6.99
N GLY A 128 -9.77 6.58 6.62
CA GLY A 128 -9.33 7.64 7.55
C GLY A 128 -8.06 7.29 8.32
N PRO A 129 -7.59 8.20 9.21
CA PRO A 129 -6.28 8.11 9.87
C PRO A 129 -6.24 7.15 11.07
N VAL A 130 -7.39 6.74 11.60
CA VAL A 130 -7.46 5.84 12.76
C VAL A 130 -7.44 4.40 12.27
N ILE A 131 -6.38 3.67 12.59
CA ILE A 131 -6.21 2.26 12.25
C ILE A 131 -6.60 1.35 13.42
N GLY A 132 -6.97 0.11 13.10
CA GLY A 132 -7.36 -0.89 14.09
C GLY A 132 -8.84 -0.88 14.42
N CYS A 133 -9.16 -1.23 15.66
CA CYS A 133 -10.52 -1.47 16.12
C CYS A 133 -11.31 -0.18 16.36
N ASP A 134 -12.65 -0.27 16.25
CA ASP A 134 -13.59 0.81 16.57
C ASP A 134 -13.27 2.15 15.87
N ALA A 135 -12.92 2.07 14.59
CA ALA A 135 -12.62 3.26 13.81
C ALA A 135 -13.87 4.14 13.58
N PRO A 136 -13.69 5.47 13.36
CA PRO A 136 -14.80 6.38 13.09
C PRO A 136 -15.69 5.94 11.92
N GLY A 137 -16.94 6.39 11.91
CA GLY A 137 -17.90 6.05 10.85
C GLY A 137 -18.63 4.72 11.06
N GLY A 138 -18.54 4.13 12.25
CA GLY A 138 -19.19 2.84 12.56
C GLY A 138 -18.42 1.63 12.00
N ILE A 139 -17.12 1.80 11.77
CA ILE A 139 -16.23 0.76 11.25
C ILE A 139 -15.75 -0.11 12.40
N PHE A 140 -16.00 -1.43 12.31
CA PHE A 140 -15.55 -2.40 13.31
C PHE A 140 -14.02 -2.52 13.36
N ALA A 141 -13.38 -2.57 12.18
CA ALA A 141 -11.92 -2.54 12.07
C ALA A 141 -11.52 -1.79 10.79
N ASN A 142 -10.55 -0.88 10.90
CA ASN A 142 -9.89 -0.22 9.76
C ASN A 142 -8.50 -0.83 9.59
N VAL A 143 -8.37 -1.69 8.59
CA VAL A 143 -7.12 -2.38 8.25
C VAL A 143 -6.24 -1.43 7.44
N SER A 144 -5.01 -1.25 7.88
CA SER A 144 -4.01 -0.41 7.22
C SER A 144 -2.63 -0.74 7.77
N THR A 145 -1.57 -0.35 7.06
CA THR A 145 -0.26 -0.11 7.67
C THR A 145 -0.26 1.27 8.31
N ASP A 146 0.69 1.53 9.19
CA ASP A 146 0.85 2.86 9.78
C ASP A 146 1.34 3.86 8.72
N ALA A 147 0.51 4.86 8.42
CA ALA A 147 0.76 5.85 7.38
C ALA A 147 2.03 6.69 7.62
N MET A 148 2.37 6.93 8.90
CA MET A 148 3.57 7.67 9.28
C MET A 148 4.81 6.84 8.97
N THR A 149 4.83 5.56 9.36
CA THR A 149 5.92 4.63 9.10
C THR A 149 6.17 4.46 7.59
N VAL A 150 5.11 4.30 6.79
CA VAL A 150 5.22 4.19 5.32
C VAL A 150 5.88 5.43 4.72
N SER A 151 5.49 6.62 5.19
CA SER A 151 6.02 7.90 4.72
C SER A 151 7.46 8.12 5.17
N GLU A 152 7.80 7.77 6.41
CA GLU A 152 9.16 7.84 6.93
C GLU A 152 10.12 7.02 6.07
N VAL A 153 9.78 5.76 5.80
CA VAL A 153 10.61 4.87 4.98
C VAL A 153 10.83 5.43 3.57
N ALA A 154 9.79 6.00 2.93
CA ALA A 154 9.92 6.60 1.60
C ALA A 154 10.79 7.87 1.60
N ALA A 155 10.63 8.73 2.61
CA ALA A 155 11.41 9.95 2.74
C ALA A 155 12.88 9.66 3.08
N GLU A 156 13.15 8.75 4.03
CA GLU A 156 14.49 8.31 4.41
C GLU A 156 15.23 7.72 3.21
N TRP A 157 14.56 6.87 2.42
CA TRP A 157 15.14 6.36 1.18
C TRP A 157 15.60 7.51 0.26
N SER A 158 14.77 8.53 0.05
CA SER A 158 15.12 9.65 -0.85
C SER A 158 16.34 10.44 -0.35
N LEU A 159 16.45 10.61 0.97
CA LEU A 159 17.61 11.27 1.61
C LEU A 159 18.89 10.43 1.45
N GLU A 160 18.79 9.10 1.63
CA GLU A 160 19.92 8.18 1.46
C GLU A 160 20.37 8.10 0.00
N ASP A 161 19.43 8.08 -0.95
CA ASP A 161 19.74 8.07 -2.39
C ASP A 161 20.46 9.35 -2.83
N ALA A 162 19.96 10.53 -2.46
CA ALA A 162 20.62 11.80 -2.74
C ALA A 162 22.03 11.88 -2.12
N LYS A 163 22.17 11.43 -0.88
CA LYS A 163 23.46 11.35 -0.19
C LYS A 163 24.45 10.41 -0.90
N ALA A 164 23.98 9.26 -1.36
CA ALA A 164 24.81 8.30 -2.08
C ALA A 164 25.29 8.84 -3.42
N LYS A 165 24.50 9.68 -4.08
CA LYS A 165 24.84 10.39 -5.32
C LYS A 165 25.66 11.65 -5.10
N GLY A 166 25.75 12.15 -3.86
CA GLY A 166 26.43 13.41 -3.53
C GLY A 166 25.68 14.65 -4.03
N GLU A 167 24.35 14.59 -4.10
CA GLU A 167 23.46 15.61 -4.62
C GLU A 167 22.73 16.34 -3.49
N ASP A 168 22.47 17.64 -3.68
CA ASP A 168 21.51 18.37 -2.85
C ASP A 168 20.09 17.92 -3.19
N ILE A 169 19.36 17.41 -2.22
CA ILE A 169 18.01 16.88 -2.45
C ILE A 169 16.98 17.99 -2.66
N GLY A 170 16.24 17.91 -3.79
CA GLY A 170 15.09 18.74 -4.12
C GLY A 170 13.88 17.85 -4.45
N VAL A 171 12.86 17.90 -3.60
CA VAL A 171 11.71 16.98 -3.65
C VAL A 171 10.43 17.68 -4.11
N VAL A 172 9.70 17.06 -5.04
CA VAL A 172 8.29 17.39 -5.28
C VAL A 172 7.45 16.28 -4.63
N ILE A 173 6.45 16.66 -3.84
CA ILE A 173 5.54 15.74 -3.15
C ILE A 173 4.17 15.82 -3.80
N PHE A 174 3.60 14.67 -4.19
CA PHE A 174 2.25 14.56 -4.76
C PHE A 174 1.28 13.97 -3.74
N THR A 175 0.12 14.61 -3.60
CA THR A 175 -0.94 14.21 -2.66
C THR A 175 -2.34 14.44 -3.23
N ASP A 176 -3.35 13.97 -2.51
CA ASP A 176 -4.77 14.22 -2.75
C ASP A 176 -5.42 14.74 -1.45
N SER A 177 -5.74 16.02 -1.41
CA SER A 177 -6.31 16.67 -0.23
C SER A 177 -7.76 16.26 0.08
N THR A 178 -8.38 15.43 -0.75
CA THR A 178 -9.71 14.88 -0.48
C THR A 178 -9.69 13.71 0.51
N TYR A 179 -8.49 13.17 0.83
CA TYR A 179 -8.30 12.09 1.80
C TYR A 179 -7.40 12.52 2.94
N GLN A 180 -7.87 12.43 4.18
CA GLN A 180 -7.06 12.81 5.34
C GLN A 180 -5.78 11.98 5.45
N ILE A 181 -5.84 10.66 5.22
CA ILE A 181 -4.66 9.80 5.24
C ILE A 181 -3.60 10.21 4.20
N ALA A 182 -4.03 10.75 3.05
CA ALA A 182 -3.12 11.24 2.01
C ALA A 182 -2.43 12.54 2.44
N ILE A 183 -3.16 13.44 3.11
CA ILE A 183 -2.61 14.66 3.71
C ILE A 183 -1.57 14.24 4.77
N ASP A 184 -1.91 13.37 5.70
CA ASP A 184 -1.03 12.93 6.78
C ASP A 184 0.25 12.28 6.23
N LYS A 185 0.15 11.41 5.20
CA LYS A 185 1.30 10.84 4.50
C LYS A 185 2.20 11.91 3.90
N ALA A 186 1.63 12.84 3.15
CA ALA A 186 2.39 13.87 2.45
C ALA A 186 3.03 14.89 3.40
N ASP A 187 2.34 15.25 4.48
CA ASP A 187 2.88 16.11 5.53
C ASP A 187 4.06 15.43 6.25
N ARG A 188 3.97 14.11 6.49
CA ARG A 188 5.08 13.36 7.09
C ARG A 188 6.26 13.24 6.15
N LEU A 189 6.06 12.98 4.86
CA LEU A 189 7.13 13.02 3.84
C LEU A 189 7.86 14.35 3.88
N LYS A 190 7.12 15.47 3.89
CA LYS A 190 7.67 16.82 3.96
C LYS A 190 8.45 17.05 5.24
N GLU A 191 7.89 16.71 6.38
CA GLU A 191 8.52 16.88 7.70
C GLU A 191 9.88 16.18 7.77
N VAL A 192 9.95 14.92 7.34
CA VAL A 192 11.19 14.12 7.37
C VAL A 192 12.25 14.70 6.45
N VAL A 193 11.88 15.09 5.22
CA VAL A 193 12.81 15.69 4.26
C VAL A 193 13.36 17.03 4.79
N GLU A 194 12.48 17.91 5.28
CA GLU A 194 12.89 19.23 5.79
C GLU A 194 13.69 19.15 7.09
N ALA A 195 13.36 18.23 8.00
CA ALA A 195 14.11 18.01 9.24
C ALA A 195 15.54 17.54 8.99
N ALA A 196 15.77 16.81 7.89
CA ALA A 196 17.11 16.40 7.47
C ALA A 196 17.89 17.49 6.69
N GLY A 197 17.29 18.68 6.51
CA GLY A 197 17.89 19.79 5.74
C GLY A 197 17.67 19.70 4.23
N GLY A 198 16.85 18.75 3.76
CA GLY A 198 16.42 18.66 2.37
C GLY A 198 15.44 19.77 1.99
N LYS A 199 15.24 19.96 0.70
CA LYS A 199 14.35 21.00 0.18
C LYS A 199 13.11 20.40 -0.46
N VAL A 200 11.92 20.71 0.07
CA VAL A 200 10.66 20.47 -0.62
C VAL A 200 10.43 21.63 -1.58
N LEU A 201 10.53 21.34 -2.88
CA LEU A 201 10.39 22.30 -3.97
C LEU A 201 8.94 22.69 -4.17
N GLU A 202 8.07 21.70 -4.12
CA GLU A 202 6.64 21.89 -4.29
C GLU A 202 5.86 20.75 -3.60
N TYR A 203 4.75 21.15 -2.98
CA TYR A 203 3.74 20.24 -2.44
C TYR A 203 2.51 20.35 -3.34
N VAL A 204 2.23 19.29 -4.09
CA VAL A 204 1.28 19.31 -5.20
C VAL A 204 0.02 18.54 -4.84
N ASP A 205 -1.09 19.26 -4.72
CA ASP A 205 -2.41 18.66 -4.56
C ASP A 205 -3.00 18.31 -5.94
N THR A 206 -3.09 17.03 -6.20
CA THR A 206 -3.68 16.48 -7.43
C THR A 206 -4.58 15.30 -7.07
N PRO A 207 -5.91 15.44 -7.21
CA PRO A 207 -6.83 14.35 -6.92
C PRO A 207 -6.48 13.07 -7.67
N ILE A 208 -6.53 11.92 -6.97
CA ILE A 208 -6.26 10.60 -7.52
C ILE A 208 -7.09 10.35 -8.78
N ALA A 209 -8.37 10.74 -8.76
CA ALA A 209 -9.28 10.60 -9.89
C ALA A 209 -8.83 11.38 -11.15
N ASP A 210 -8.05 12.45 -10.98
CA ASP A 210 -7.61 13.34 -12.05
C ASP A 210 -6.17 13.06 -12.53
N THR A 211 -5.44 12.13 -11.92
CA THR A 211 -4.03 11.85 -12.21
C THR A 211 -3.78 11.59 -13.69
N SER A 212 -4.64 10.82 -14.34
CA SER A 212 -4.50 10.50 -15.78
C SER A 212 -4.56 11.73 -16.71
N SER A 213 -5.25 12.78 -16.33
CA SER A 213 -5.39 14.00 -17.12
C SER A 213 -4.42 15.11 -16.70
N ARG A 214 -4.05 15.16 -15.43
CA ARG A 214 -3.29 16.28 -14.84
C ARG A 214 -1.79 16.03 -14.77
N MET A 215 -1.35 14.78 -14.51
CA MET A 215 0.06 14.50 -14.24
C MET A 215 0.99 14.78 -15.41
N GLY A 216 0.57 14.54 -16.65
CA GLY A 216 1.39 14.83 -17.83
C GLY A 216 1.75 16.32 -17.96
N PRO A 217 0.76 17.25 -18.10
CA PRO A 217 1.00 18.68 -18.13
C PRO A 217 1.72 19.21 -16.89
N LEU A 218 1.39 18.70 -15.69
CA LEU A 218 2.00 19.06 -14.43
C LEU A 218 3.49 18.71 -14.40
N THR A 219 3.86 17.49 -14.78
CA THR A 219 5.27 17.05 -14.88
C THR A 219 6.08 17.96 -15.80
N THR A 220 5.52 18.30 -16.96
CA THR A 220 6.17 19.23 -17.89
C THR A 220 6.39 20.61 -17.27
N SER A 221 5.40 21.13 -16.54
CA SER A 221 5.51 22.42 -15.85
C SER A 221 6.56 22.41 -14.73
N LEU A 222 6.61 21.31 -13.94
CA LEU A 222 7.59 21.13 -12.88
C LEU A 222 9.02 21.06 -13.44
N LEU A 223 9.24 20.34 -14.54
CA LEU A 223 10.54 20.30 -15.24
C LEU A 223 10.97 21.70 -15.70
N GLN A 224 10.07 22.49 -16.29
CA GLN A 224 10.38 23.85 -16.71
C GLN A 224 10.71 24.76 -15.53
N LYS A 225 10.05 24.56 -14.38
CA LYS A 225 10.23 25.41 -13.20
C LYS A 225 11.48 25.08 -12.42
N TYR A 226 11.79 23.81 -12.24
CA TYR A 226 12.84 23.36 -11.31
C TYR A 226 14.07 22.75 -12.01
N GLY A 227 13.92 22.21 -13.22
CA GLY A 227 15.01 21.59 -13.97
C GLY A 227 15.77 20.56 -13.15
N GLU A 228 17.11 20.67 -13.14
CA GLU A 228 18.01 19.78 -12.39
C GLU A 228 17.86 19.87 -10.86
N SER A 229 17.20 20.93 -10.34
CA SER A 229 16.95 21.03 -8.90
C SER A 229 15.87 20.04 -8.42
N TRP A 230 15.07 19.48 -9.34
CA TRP A 230 14.09 18.43 -9.02
C TRP A 230 14.75 17.06 -9.11
N THR A 231 15.30 16.60 -7.99
CA THR A 231 16.05 15.34 -7.92
C THR A 231 15.18 14.15 -7.53
N HIS A 232 14.13 14.38 -6.73
CA HIS A 232 13.24 13.31 -6.25
C HIS A 232 11.78 13.69 -6.36
N ALA A 233 10.94 12.67 -6.67
CA ALA A 233 9.49 12.75 -6.67
C ALA A 233 8.96 11.78 -5.60
N LEU A 234 8.27 12.28 -4.59
CA LEU A 234 7.60 11.45 -3.60
C LEU A 234 6.09 11.56 -3.78
N ALA A 235 5.38 10.46 -3.59
CA ALA A 235 3.92 10.43 -3.71
C ALA A 235 3.30 9.56 -2.61
N ILE A 236 2.05 9.83 -2.29
CA ILE A 236 1.28 9.08 -1.30
C ILE A 236 0.93 7.65 -1.73
N ASN A 237 0.97 7.38 -3.05
CA ASN A 237 0.80 6.06 -3.65
C ASN A 237 1.45 5.99 -5.05
N ASP A 238 1.45 4.80 -5.64
CA ASP A 238 2.13 4.52 -6.92
C ASP A 238 1.47 5.14 -8.15
N LEU A 239 0.17 5.46 -8.10
CA LEU A 239 -0.63 5.86 -9.27
C LEU A 239 -0.11 7.13 -9.95
N TYR A 240 0.46 8.06 -9.20
CA TYR A 240 1.05 9.29 -9.75
C TYR A 240 2.14 9.00 -10.77
N PHE A 241 2.91 7.93 -10.57
CA PHE A 241 4.03 7.56 -11.43
C PHE A 241 3.61 6.81 -12.70
N ASP A 242 2.37 6.32 -12.78
CA ASP A 242 1.79 5.78 -14.02
C ASP A 242 1.81 6.83 -15.14
N PHE A 243 1.67 8.11 -14.78
CA PHE A 243 1.51 9.21 -15.71
C PHE A 243 2.70 10.19 -15.74
N MET A 244 3.56 10.19 -14.70
CA MET A 244 4.76 11.01 -14.66
C MET A 244 5.82 10.53 -15.64
N GLY A 245 6.11 9.23 -15.68
CA GLY A 245 7.15 8.64 -16.51
C GLY A 245 6.98 8.94 -18.01
N PRO A 246 5.81 8.72 -18.62
CA PRO A 246 5.56 9.08 -20.01
C PRO A 246 5.83 10.56 -20.35
N ALA A 247 5.55 11.49 -19.43
CA ALA A 247 5.79 12.90 -19.62
C ALA A 247 7.30 13.25 -19.54
N LEU A 248 8.06 12.61 -18.64
CA LEU A 248 9.51 12.71 -18.59
C LEU A 248 10.16 12.19 -19.89
N ALA A 249 9.72 11.01 -20.37
CA ALA A 249 10.20 10.45 -21.63
C ALA A 249 9.91 11.37 -22.82
N ALA A 250 8.72 11.96 -22.90
CA ALA A 250 8.36 12.91 -23.94
C ALA A 250 9.21 14.20 -23.90
N ALA A 251 9.68 14.60 -22.73
CA ALA A 251 10.60 15.71 -22.55
C ALA A 251 12.08 15.36 -22.83
N GLY A 252 12.38 14.10 -23.21
CA GLY A 252 13.74 13.63 -23.48
C GLY A 252 14.59 13.38 -22.22
N ILE A 253 13.97 13.32 -21.05
CA ILE A 253 14.62 12.96 -19.80
C ILE A 253 14.60 11.44 -19.69
N ASP A 254 15.75 10.81 -19.57
CA ASP A 254 15.81 9.37 -19.33
C ASP A 254 15.62 9.04 -17.83
N SER A 255 15.27 7.79 -17.56
CA SER A 255 14.95 7.32 -16.19
C SER A 255 16.12 7.46 -15.20
N ALA A 256 17.37 7.37 -15.67
CA ALA A 256 18.55 7.43 -14.81
C ALA A 256 18.92 8.87 -14.43
N SER A 257 18.58 9.85 -15.29
CA SER A 257 18.90 11.27 -15.09
C SER A 257 17.71 12.11 -14.63
N GLY A 258 16.51 11.55 -14.66
CA GLY A 258 15.30 12.22 -14.18
C GLY A 258 15.12 12.16 -12.67
N PRO A 259 14.07 12.80 -12.15
CA PRO A 259 13.72 12.71 -10.74
C PRO A 259 13.51 11.25 -10.30
N GLN A 260 14.17 10.83 -9.23
CA GLN A 260 14.02 9.50 -8.69
C GLN A 260 12.69 9.40 -7.95
N ALA A 261 11.83 8.48 -8.35
CA ALA A 261 10.48 8.40 -7.82
C ALA A 261 10.32 7.30 -6.78
N GLY A 262 9.74 7.68 -5.63
CA GLY A 262 9.42 6.78 -4.53
C GLY A 262 8.02 7.02 -4.00
N SER A 263 7.25 5.95 -3.79
CA SER A 263 5.91 6.09 -3.23
C SER A 263 5.81 5.61 -1.78
N ALA A 264 5.00 6.32 -1.01
CA ALA A 264 4.56 5.96 0.34
C ALA A 264 3.30 5.08 0.28
N GLY A 265 3.42 3.90 -0.34
CA GLY A 265 2.34 2.95 -0.65
C GLY A 265 2.12 2.85 -2.16
N ASP A 266 1.34 1.96 -2.72
CA ASP A 266 0.67 0.81 -2.07
C ASP A 266 1.42 -0.50 -2.38
N GLY A 267 2.37 -0.48 -3.34
CA GLY A 267 3.01 -1.68 -3.85
C GLY A 267 2.19 -2.36 -4.96
N SER A 268 1.65 -1.55 -5.88
CA SER A 268 0.85 -2.02 -6.99
C SER A 268 1.65 -2.86 -8.00
N GLU A 269 0.98 -3.75 -8.74
CA GLU A 269 1.60 -4.51 -9.82
C GLU A 269 2.31 -3.61 -10.85
N ALA A 270 1.69 -2.48 -11.20
CA ALA A 270 2.27 -1.51 -12.12
C ALA A 270 3.55 -0.89 -11.57
N SER A 271 3.62 -0.60 -10.27
CA SER A 271 4.84 -0.08 -9.63
C SER A 271 5.96 -1.11 -9.68
N PHE A 272 5.68 -2.39 -9.42
CA PHE A 272 6.67 -3.46 -9.50
C PHE A 272 7.23 -3.61 -10.92
N GLN A 273 6.38 -3.53 -11.94
CA GLN A 273 6.81 -3.55 -13.34
C GLN A 273 7.72 -2.36 -13.66
N ARG A 274 7.39 -1.14 -13.18
CA ARG A 274 8.22 0.06 -13.39
C ARG A 274 9.57 -0.07 -12.67
N ILE A 275 9.59 -0.51 -11.43
CA ILE A 275 10.83 -0.68 -10.65
C ILE A 275 11.73 -1.74 -11.29
N ARG A 276 11.18 -2.89 -11.72
CA ARG A 276 11.96 -3.96 -12.41
C ARG A 276 12.59 -3.47 -13.70
N SER A 277 11.85 -2.68 -14.49
CA SER A 277 12.30 -2.15 -15.76
C SER A 277 13.03 -0.81 -15.64
N GLU A 278 13.23 -0.28 -14.44
CA GLU A 278 13.82 1.03 -14.17
C GLU A 278 13.10 2.15 -14.93
N ASN A 279 11.78 2.07 -15.00
CA ASN A 279 10.94 2.98 -15.75
C ASN A 279 10.34 4.07 -14.85
N TYR A 280 11.15 5.08 -14.54
CA TYR A 280 10.79 6.31 -13.78
C TYR A 280 10.20 6.08 -12.37
N GLN A 281 10.22 4.87 -11.85
CA GLN A 281 9.96 4.60 -10.44
C GLN A 281 11.07 3.72 -9.89
N THR A 282 11.67 4.16 -8.78
CA THR A 282 12.84 3.54 -8.17
C THR A 282 12.46 2.64 -7.01
N ILE A 283 11.48 3.07 -6.20
CA ILE A 283 10.98 2.29 -5.06
C ILE A 283 9.47 2.46 -4.87
N THR A 284 8.91 1.54 -4.11
CA THR A 284 7.65 1.71 -3.41
C THR A 284 7.78 1.17 -1.98
N VAL A 285 7.09 1.80 -1.04
CA VAL A 285 6.91 1.23 0.29
C VAL A 285 5.63 0.42 0.26
N ALA A 286 5.76 -0.85 -0.09
CA ALA A 286 4.63 -1.73 -0.35
C ALA A 286 3.90 -2.14 0.93
N GLU A 287 2.59 -2.21 0.84
CA GLU A 287 1.71 -2.81 1.83
C GLU A 287 1.40 -4.26 1.45
N PRO A 288 1.18 -5.17 2.39
CA PRO A 288 0.85 -6.56 2.10
C PRO A 288 -0.63 -6.69 1.72
N LEU A 289 -1.00 -6.18 0.53
CA LEU A 289 -2.38 -5.98 0.11
C LEU A 289 -3.24 -7.24 0.18
N ASN A 290 -2.68 -8.38 -0.20
CA ASN A 290 -3.40 -9.65 -0.15
C ASN A 290 -3.65 -10.10 1.30
N LEU A 291 -2.63 -10.03 2.17
CA LEU A 291 -2.78 -10.30 3.60
C LEU A 291 -3.83 -9.36 4.24
N GLN A 292 -3.82 -8.07 3.87
CA GLN A 292 -4.81 -7.11 4.38
C GLN A 292 -6.23 -7.48 3.91
N GLY A 293 -6.39 -8.02 2.69
CA GLY A 293 -7.66 -8.58 2.23
C GLY A 293 -8.14 -9.77 3.09
N TRP A 294 -7.23 -10.69 3.44
CA TRP A 294 -7.52 -11.80 4.35
C TRP A 294 -7.88 -11.31 5.75
N GLN A 295 -7.15 -10.31 6.26
CA GLN A 295 -7.46 -9.68 7.54
C GLN A 295 -8.85 -9.04 7.54
N LEU A 296 -9.25 -8.35 6.48
CA LEU A 296 -10.59 -7.77 6.36
C LEU A 296 -11.70 -8.82 6.45
N VAL A 297 -11.51 -10.00 5.83
CA VAL A 297 -12.47 -11.10 5.93
C VAL A 297 -12.51 -11.67 7.35
N ASP A 298 -11.37 -11.81 8.03
CA ASP A 298 -11.32 -12.24 9.44
C ASP A 298 -12.04 -11.25 10.37
N GLU A 299 -11.74 -9.96 10.21
CA GLU A 299 -12.38 -8.91 11.01
C GLU A 299 -13.89 -8.84 10.75
N LEU A 300 -14.32 -9.02 9.49
CA LEU A 300 -15.73 -9.04 9.17
C LEU A 300 -16.42 -10.29 9.74
N ASN A 301 -15.75 -11.44 9.73
CA ASN A 301 -16.24 -12.66 10.36
C ASN A 301 -16.41 -12.50 11.89
N ARG A 302 -15.46 -11.81 12.54
CA ARG A 302 -15.58 -11.43 13.97
C ARG A 302 -16.76 -10.51 14.21
N ALA A 303 -16.91 -9.46 13.40
CA ALA A 303 -18.01 -8.50 13.52
C ALA A 303 -19.38 -9.15 13.35
N ILE A 304 -19.54 -10.03 12.34
CA ILE A 304 -20.78 -10.78 12.10
C ILE A 304 -21.17 -11.66 13.29
N GLN A 305 -20.19 -12.22 14.01
CA GLN A 305 -20.41 -13.11 15.14
C GLN A 305 -20.39 -12.42 16.50
N GLY A 306 -20.15 -11.09 16.53
CA GLY A 306 -20.10 -10.31 17.77
C GLY A 306 -18.88 -10.59 18.64
N GLU A 307 -17.80 -11.07 18.03
CA GLU A 307 -16.52 -11.29 18.67
C GLU A 307 -15.65 -10.02 18.66
N ALA A 308 -14.61 -9.99 19.48
CA ALA A 308 -13.71 -8.84 19.53
C ALA A 308 -12.85 -8.73 18.24
N CYS A 309 -12.58 -7.50 17.84
CA CYS A 309 -11.58 -7.20 16.80
C CYS A 309 -10.19 -7.71 17.18
N SER A 310 -9.37 -8.13 16.20
CA SER A 310 -8.05 -8.70 16.47
C SER A 310 -7.02 -7.67 16.92
N GLY A 311 -7.17 -6.42 16.47
CA GLY A 311 -6.21 -5.34 16.70
C GLY A 311 -4.90 -5.51 15.92
N TYR A 312 -4.82 -6.44 14.98
CA TYR A 312 -3.62 -6.66 14.18
C TYR A 312 -3.38 -5.48 13.23
N VAL A 313 -2.11 -5.09 13.08
CA VAL A 313 -1.65 -4.06 12.16
C VAL A 313 -0.48 -4.62 11.37
N THR A 314 -0.60 -4.62 10.04
CA THR A 314 0.44 -5.13 9.15
C THR A 314 1.62 -4.17 9.03
N SER A 315 2.82 -4.70 8.77
CA SER A 315 4.02 -3.91 8.51
C SER A 315 4.25 -3.70 7.02
N PRO A 316 4.67 -2.50 6.58
CA PRO A 316 5.05 -2.25 5.19
C PRO A 316 6.46 -2.78 4.90
N ALA A 317 6.81 -2.85 3.61
CA ALA A 317 8.14 -3.22 3.16
C ALA A 317 8.68 -2.26 2.10
N LEU A 318 9.93 -1.81 2.25
CA LEU A 318 10.63 -1.08 1.20
C LEU A 318 10.98 -2.04 0.06
N VAL A 319 10.38 -1.80 -1.10
CA VAL A 319 10.60 -2.57 -2.32
C VAL A 319 11.51 -1.79 -3.26
N THR A 320 12.67 -2.35 -3.56
CA THR A 320 13.66 -1.86 -4.51
C THR A 320 13.81 -2.85 -5.67
N LYS A 321 14.50 -2.49 -6.73
CA LYS A 321 14.84 -3.42 -7.83
C LYS A 321 15.54 -4.68 -7.32
N ALA A 322 16.54 -4.53 -6.44
CA ALA A 322 17.26 -5.67 -5.85
C ALA A 322 16.35 -6.53 -4.95
N GLY A 323 15.37 -5.92 -4.28
CA GLY A 323 14.35 -6.63 -3.50
C GLY A 323 13.45 -7.46 -4.40
N LEU A 324 13.05 -6.91 -5.56
CA LEU A 324 12.16 -7.57 -6.52
C LEU A 324 12.76 -8.80 -7.20
N GLU A 325 14.08 -8.95 -7.22
CA GLU A 325 14.74 -10.18 -7.69
C GLU A 325 14.42 -11.40 -6.80
N LYS A 326 13.98 -11.15 -5.57
CA LYS A 326 13.66 -12.17 -4.55
C LYS A 326 12.15 -12.39 -4.39
N ILE A 327 11.32 -11.55 -5.00
CA ILE A 327 9.87 -11.63 -4.92
C ILE A 327 9.35 -12.35 -6.17
N GLU A 328 8.70 -13.50 -5.98
CA GLU A 328 7.93 -14.15 -7.02
C GLU A 328 6.61 -13.43 -7.23
N GLY A 329 6.23 -13.17 -8.49
CA GLY A 329 4.99 -12.48 -8.80
C GLY A 329 5.11 -10.96 -8.95
N ASN A 330 3.96 -10.28 -8.91
CA ASN A 330 3.80 -8.87 -9.25
C ASN A 330 3.24 -8.03 -8.09
N SER A 331 3.20 -8.57 -6.88
CA SER A 331 2.77 -7.88 -5.66
C SER A 331 3.63 -8.29 -4.48
N PHE A 332 3.71 -7.43 -3.47
CA PHE A 332 4.32 -7.80 -2.20
C PHE A 332 3.36 -8.71 -1.44
N ASP A 333 3.76 -9.98 -1.30
CA ASP A 333 3.10 -10.94 -0.43
C ASP A 333 4.15 -11.43 0.58
N PRO A 334 3.98 -11.15 1.88
CA PRO A 334 4.99 -11.50 2.87
C PRO A 334 5.14 -13.03 2.96
N ASP A 335 6.39 -13.50 3.06
CA ASP A 335 6.71 -14.92 3.26
C ASP A 335 6.39 -15.36 4.70
N THR A 336 5.09 -15.28 5.04
CA THR A 336 4.53 -15.72 6.32
C THR A 336 3.36 -16.66 6.05
N PRO A 337 3.12 -17.66 6.90
CA PRO A 337 2.03 -18.63 6.68
C PRO A 337 0.64 -18.05 7.08
N TYR A 338 0.32 -16.81 6.69
CA TYR A 338 -0.92 -16.16 7.11
C TYR A 338 -2.18 -16.86 6.58
N ARG A 339 -2.14 -17.39 5.35
CA ARG A 339 -3.26 -18.12 4.76
C ARG A 339 -3.63 -19.35 5.59
N GLU A 340 -2.62 -20.12 5.99
CA GLU A 340 -2.77 -21.29 6.83
C GLU A 340 -3.23 -20.91 8.24
N ALA A 341 -2.69 -19.81 8.78
CA ALA A 341 -3.09 -19.30 10.09
C ALA A 341 -4.56 -18.87 10.13
N TYR A 342 -5.01 -18.08 9.14
CA TYR A 342 -6.43 -17.69 9.05
C TYR A 342 -7.34 -18.89 8.79
N LYS A 343 -6.98 -19.81 7.88
CA LYS A 343 -7.75 -21.05 7.66
C LYS A 343 -7.87 -21.87 8.95
N ALA A 344 -6.80 -21.99 9.72
CA ALA A 344 -6.83 -22.70 10.99
C ALA A 344 -7.77 -22.03 12.01
N ILE A 345 -7.77 -20.69 12.11
CA ILE A 345 -8.74 -19.94 12.92
C ILE A 345 -10.17 -20.23 12.47
N TRP A 346 -10.42 -20.18 11.17
CA TRP A 346 -11.75 -20.38 10.58
C TRP A 346 -12.23 -21.83 10.55
N GLY A 347 -11.38 -22.80 10.92
CA GLY A 347 -11.70 -24.23 10.92
C GLY A 347 -11.77 -24.83 9.51
N LYS A 348 -10.94 -24.37 8.60
CA LYS A 348 -10.86 -24.79 7.19
C LYS A 348 -9.57 -25.55 6.89
#